data_fb67246df23fdac3a02734166a751ccc
#
_entry.id   fb67246df23fdac3a02734166a751ccc
#
_cell.length_a   1.000
_cell.length_b   1.000
_cell.length_c   1.000
_cell.angle_alpha   90.00
_cell.angle_beta   90.00
_cell.angle_gamma   90.00
#
_symmetry.space_group_name_H-M   'P 1'
#
loop_
_entity.id
_entity.type
_entity.pdbx_description
1 polymer ?
#
loop_
_entity_poly.entity_id
_entity_poly.type
_entity_poly.pdbx_seq_one_letter_code
_entity_poly.pdbx_strand_id
1 'polypeptide(L)'
;LDSPDYNDNLSKAVTIKNNTLRIFTLADYIKAATSTTYIFRYQNNRFELIGLDAQNISGDTEYVDTTNYSLNLSTKKLIIHNMSEKLESNVKKEEKTEKNLNITEIYALDTMSETSGVDILDKYVYEIKK
;
A
#
# COMPACT_ATOMS: atom_id res chain seq x y z
N LEU A 1 -5.37 19.86 24.13
CA LEU A 1 -4.19 19.43 23.46
C LEU A 1 -4.49 18.30 22.54
N ASP A 2 -4.08 18.46 21.34
CA ASP A 2 -4.20 17.37 20.42
C ASP A 2 -3.53 16.13 20.96
N SER A 3 -3.97 15.03 20.47
CA SER A 3 -3.43 13.77 20.89
C SER A 3 -1.94 13.70 20.53
N PRO A 4 -1.04 13.63 21.49
CA PRO A 4 0.37 13.44 21.17
C PRO A 4 0.61 12.19 20.35
N ASP A 5 -0.19 11.15 20.57
CA ASP A 5 -0.05 9.89 19.83
C ASP A 5 -0.32 10.08 18.34
N TYR A 6 -1.32 10.87 18.02
CA TYR A 6 -1.64 11.14 16.62
C TYR A 6 -0.48 11.89 15.95
N ASN A 7 0.05 12.92 16.60
CA ASN A 7 1.16 13.69 16.07
C ASN A 7 2.42 12.84 15.93
N ASP A 8 2.69 11.98 16.91
CA ASP A 8 3.82 11.08 16.86
C ASP A 8 3.71 10.12 15.68
N ASN A 9 2.51 9.58 15.45
CA ASN A 9 2.29 8.67 14.33
C ASN A 9 2.54 9.36 13.00
N LEU A 10 2.07 10.59 12.84
CA LEU A 10 2.31 11.36 11.63
C LEU A 10 3.79 11.64 11.42
N SER A 11 4.52 12.02 12.48
CA SER A 11 5.94 12.34 12.36
C SER A 11 6.75 11.09 12.03
N LYS A 12 6.35 9.91 12.51
CA LYS A 12 7.01 8.65 12.22
C LYS A 12 6.63 8.11 10.85
N ALA A 13 5.60 8.66 10.23
CA ALA A 13 5.09 8.19 8.96
C ALA A 13 5.94 8.65 7.77
N VAL A 14 6.87 9.57 7.98
CA VAL A 14 7.71 10.10 6.92
C VAL A 14 9.17 9.81 7.23
N THR A 15 9.86 9.12 6.32
CA THR A 15 11.28 8.82 6.46
C THR A 15 12.01 9.10 5.15
N ILE A 16 13.27 9.50 5.26
CA ILE A 16 14.13 9.74 4.10
C ILE A 16 15.35 8.84 4.27
N LYS A 17 15.64 8.05 3.24
CA LYS A 17 16.79 7.15 3.25
C LYS A 17 17.25 6.90 1.81
N ASN A 18 18.55 7.07 1.56
CA ASN A 18 19.17 6.76 0.25
C ASN A 18 18.45 7.43 -0.93
N ASN A 19 18.18 8.75 -0.81
CA ASN A 19 17.46 9.52 -1.83
C ASN A 19 16.01 9.06 -2.05
N THR A 20 15.48 8.24 -1.16
CA THR A 20 14.07 7.87 -1.22
C THR A 20 13.32 8.49 -0.07
N LEU A 21 12.11 8.94 -0.35
CA LEU A 21 11.17 9.45 0.63
C LEU A 21 10.06 8.42 0.79
N ARG A 22 9.82 7.97 2.03
CA ARG A 22 8.75 7.02 2.32
C ARG A 22 7.69 7.70 3.16
N ILE A 23 6.45 7.57 2.74
CA ILE A 23 5.31 8.12 3.46
C ILE A 23 4.34 6.98 3.76
N PHE A 24 4.07 6.78 5.04
CA PHE A 24 3.17 5.74 5.51
C PHE A 24 1.86 6.38 5.95
N THR A 25 0.74 5.81 5.50
CA THR A 25 -0.60 6.22 5.91
C THR A 25 -1.36 5.02 6.44
N LEU A 26 -2.23 5.25 7.41
CA LEU A 26 -3.04 4.22 8.02
C LEU A 26 -4.48 4.70 8.13
N ALA A 27 -5.41 3.88 7.67
CA ALA A 27 -6.83 4.14 7.82
C ALA A 27 -7.47 2.92 8.48
N ASP A 28 -8.15 3.15 9.60
CA ASP A 28 -8.85 2.10 10.33
C ASP A 28 -10.33 2.24 10.10
N TYR A 29 -10.95 1.13 9.69
CA TYR A 29 -12.39 1.04 9.55
C TYR A 29 -12.90 -0.10 10.43
N ILE A 30 -14.19 -0.15 10.68
CA ILE A 30 -14.77 -1.24 11.44
C ILE A 30 -14.49 -2.55 10.71
N LYS A 31 -13.78 -3.49 11.39
CA LYS A 31 -13.39 -4.81 10.87
C LYS A 31 -12.42 -4.76 9.69
N ALA A 32 -11.83 -3.60 9.42
CA ALA A 32 -10.84 -3.50 8.35
C ALA A 32 -9.81 -2.44 8.69
N ALA A 33 -8.59 -2.68 8.29
CA ALA A 33 -7.50 -1.72 8.42
C ALA A 33 -6.70 -1.70 7.12
N THR A 34 -6.43 -0.52 6.61
CA THR A 34 -5.65 -0.36 5.38
C THR A 34 -4.45 0.53 5.66
N SER A 35 -3.27 0.02 5.35
CA SER A 35 -2.04 0.79 5.42
C SER A 35 -1.45 0.92 4.03
N THR A 36 -0.85 2.07 3.75
CA THR A 36 -0.23 2.34 2.45
C THR A 36 1.10 3.01 2.67
N THR A 37 2.14 2.51 1.99
CA THR A 37 3.47 3.12 1.99
C THR A 37 3.77 3.61 0.59
N TYR A 38 4.00 4.90 0.47
CA TYR A 38 4.41 5.53 -0.78
C TYR A 38 5.93 5.64 -0.76
N ILE A 39 6.58 5.23 -1.85
CA ILE A 39 8.04 5.31 -1.98
C ILE A 39 8.36 6.22 -3.15
N PHE A 40 8.97 7.36 -2.87
CA PHE A 40 9.34 8.35 -3.88
C PHE A 40 10.85 8.42 -4.00
N ARG A 41 11.32 8.71 -5.20
CA ARG A 41 12.73 9.01 -5.46
C ARG A 41 12.83 10.40 -6.08
N TYR A 42 13.81 11.17 -5.61
CA TYR A 42 14.07 12.46 -6.22
C TYR A 42 14.81 12.27 -7.53
N GLN A 43 14.13 12.59 -8.62
CA GLN A 43 14.65 12.49 -9.97
C GLN A 43 13.85 13.42 -10.88
N ASN A 44 14.47 13.91 -11.95
CA ASN A 44 13.82 14.85 -12.85
C ASN A 44 13.29 16.09 -12.13
N ASN A 45 14.06 16.56 -11.14
CA ASN A 45 13.75 17.75 -10.33
C ASN A 45 12.47 17.68 -9.51
N ARG A 46 12.02 16.45 -9.20
CA ARG A 46 10.83 16.24 -8.36
C ARG A 46 10.89 14.89 -7.68
N PHE A 47 10.02 14.67 -6.71
CA PHE A 47 9.86 13.35 -6.10
C PHE A 47 8.86 12.55 -6.92
N GLU A 48 9.34 11.52 -7.60
CA GLU A 48 8.50 10.62 -8.40
C GLU A 48 8.23 9.34 -7.65
N LEU A 49 7.00 8.85 -7.74
CA LEU A 49 6.60 7.60 -7.10
C LEU A 49 7.25 6.43 -7.83
N ILE A 50 8.04 5.63 -7.11
CA ILE A 50 8.70 4.45 -7.67
C ILE A 50 8.14 3.15 -7.08
N GLY A 51 7.44 3.23 -5.95
CA GLY A 51 6.88 2.05 -5.31
C GLY A 51 5.67 2.41 -4.49
N LEU A 52 4.78 1.45 -4.35
CA LEU A 52 3.56 1.61 -3.57
C LEU A 52 3.23 0.26 -2.95
N ASP A 53 3.31 0.19 -1.62
CA ASP A 53 2.96 -1.00 -0.87
C ASP A 53 1.72 -0.72 -0.05
N ALA A 54 0.78 -1.65 -0.08
CA ALA A 54 -0.43 -1.52 0.72
C ALA A 54 -0.79 -2.84 1.36
N GLN A 55 -1.39 -2.77 2.53
CA GLN A 55 -1.88 -3.94 3.24
C GLN A 55 -3.31 -3.67 3.67
N ASN A 56 -4.18 -4.61 3.37
CA ASN A 56 -5.56 -4.56 3.82
C ASN A 56 -5.81 -5.77 4.72
N ILE A 57 -6.23 -5.52 5.95
CA ILE A 57 -6.56 -6.55 6.92
C ILE A 57 -8.03 -6.41 7.27
N SER A 58 -8.79 -7.47 7.04
CA SER A 58 -10.20 -7.51 7.40
C SER A 58 -10.51 -8.84 8.06
N GLY A 59 -11.57 -8.88 8.86
CA GLY A 59 -11.91 -10.12 9.51
C GLY A 59 -13.04 -9.99 10.50
N ASP A 60 -13.40 -11.14 11.06
CA ASP A 60 -14.40 -11.26 12.10
C ASP A 60 -13.85 -12.21 13.18
N THR A 61 -14.73 -12.82 13.95
CA THR A 61 -14.32 -13.72 15.03
C THR A 61 -13.81 -15.08 14.52
N GLU A 62 -14.07 -15.42 13.27
CA GLU A 62 -13.70 -16.71 12.70
C GLU A 62 -12.51 -16.65 11.74
N TYR A 63 -12.45 -15.61 10.92
CA TYR A 63 -11.45 -15.49 9.87
C TYR A 63 -10.76 -14.14 9.90
N VAL A 64 -9.50 -14.15 9.52
CA VAL A 64 -8.74 -12.93 9.23
C VAL A 64 -8.18 -13.06 7.82
N ASP A 65 -8.48 -12.06 7.00
CA ASP A 65 -7.98 -11.96 5.63
C ASP A 65 -6.97 -10.82 5.55
N THR A 66 -5.80 -11.11 5.03
CA THR A 66 -4.75 -10.12 4.82
C THR A 66 -4.36 -10.12 3.36
N THR A 67 -4.43 -8.96 2.73
CA THR A 67 -3.99 -8.81 1.35
C THR A 67 -2.88 -7.77 1.30
N ASN A 68 -1.73 -8.17 0.77
CA ASN A 68 -0.59 -7.30 0.57
C ASN A 68 -0.46 -7.00 -0.92
N TYR A 69 -0.34 -5.72 -1.24
CA TYR A 69 -0.11 -5.24 -2.59
C TYR A 69 1.28 -4.62 -2.64
N SER A 70 2.07 -5.02 -3.64
CA SER A 70 3.38 -4.41 -3.86
C SER A 70 3.46 -4.02 -5.33
N LEU A 71 3.43 -2.73 -5.58
CA LEU A 71 3.50 -2.17 -6.92
C LEU A 71 4.86 -1.52 -7.10
N ASN A 72 5.65 -2.05 -8.03
CA ASN A 72 6.92 -1.45 -8.39
C ASN A 72 6.74 -0.72 -9.72
N LEU A 73 6.75 0.61 -9.65
CA LEU A 73 6.52 1.44 -10.83
C LEU A 73 7.74 1.50 -11.73
N SER A 74 8.93 1.23 -11.20
CA SER A 74 10.16 1.19 -12.00
C SER A 74 10.20 -0.05 -12.88
N THR A 75 9.83 -1.21 -12.33
CA THR A 75 9.81 -2.47 -13.09
C THR A 75 8.44 -2.78 -13.69
N LYS A 76 7.43 -1.98 -13.33
CA LYS A 76 6.05 -2.13 -13.79
C LYS A 76 5.47 -3.50 -13.43
N LYS A 77 5.70 -3.92 -12.19
CA LYS A 77 5.27 -5.21 -11.69
C LYS A 77 4.40 -5.04 -10.45
N LEU A 78 3.30 -5.77 -10.41
CA LEU A 78 2.40 -5.81 -9.26
C LEU A 78 2.39 -7.22 -8.70
N ILE A 79 2.58 -7.32 -7.38
CA ILE A 79 2.48 -8.57 -6.65
C ILE A 79 1.32 -8.44 -5.66
N ILE A 80 0.40 -9.37 -5.69
CA ILE A 80 -0.71 -9.44 -4.75
C ILE A 80 -0.56 -10.73 -3.96
N HIS A 81 -0.44 -10.59 -2.64
CA HIS A 81 -0.29 -11.73 -1.75
C HIS A 81 -1.47 -11.74 -0.80
N ASN A 82 -2.31 -12.74 -0.93
CA ASN A 82 -3.52 -12.89 -0.11
C ASN A 82 -3.33 -14.05 0.86
N MET A 83 -3.61 -13.79 2.14
CA MET A 83 -3.57 -14.78 3.19
C MET A 83 -4.91 -14.79 3.92
N SER A 84 -5.46 -15.97 4.12
CA SER A 84 -6.69 -16.16 4.88
C SER A 84 -6.42 -17.16 6.00
N GLU A 85 -6.74 -16.79 7.23
CA GLU A 85 -6.49 -17.62 8.40
C GLU A 85 -7.79 -17.83 9.16
N LYS A 86 -8.07 -19.11 9.46
CA LYS A 86 -9.18 -19.45 10.34
C LYS A 86 -8.66 -19.53 11.76
N LEU A 87 -9.19 -18.69 12.64
CA LEU A 87 -8.61 -18.48 13.97
C LEU A 87 -8.66 -19.69 14.88
N GLU A 88 -9.75 -20.46 14.84
CA GLU A 88 -9.91 -21.62 15.74
C GLU A 88 -9.06 -22.81 15.35
N SER A 89 -8.85 -23.04 14.07
CA SER A 89 -8.21 -24.26 13.60
C SER A 89 -6.80 -24.05 13.06
N ASN A 90 -6.30 -22.81 13.07
CA ASN A 90 -4.99 -22.44 12.51
C ASN A 90 -4.82 -22.86 11.04
N VAL A 91 -5.92 -23.04 10.33
CA VAL A 91 -5.85 -23.33 8.90
C VAL A 91 -5.56 -22.03 8.17
N LYS A 92 -4.53 -22.04 7.35
CA LYS A 92 -4.11 -20.90 6.56
C LYS A 92 -4.20 -21.23 5.08
N LYS A 93 -4.72 -20.29 4.31
CA LYS A 93 -4.68 -20.34 2.86
C LYS A 93 -3.87 -19.16 2.36
N GLU A 94 -3.06 -19.40 1.37
CA GLU A 94 -2.15 -18.38 0.85
C GLU A 94 -2.16 -18.44 -0.66
N GLU A 95 -2.27 -17.27 -1.29
CA GLU A 95 -2.31 -17.16 -2.73
C GLU A 95 -1.48 -15.95 -3.14
N LYS A 96 -0.65 -16.13 -4.16
CA LYS A 96 0.21 -15.06 -4.66
C LYS A 96 0.02 -14.91 -6.15
N THR A 97 -0.24 -13.68 -6.58
CA THR A 97 -0.40 -13.32 -7.98
C THR A 97 0.66 -12.31 -8.34
N GLU A 98 1.34 -12.53 -9.45
CA GLU A 98 2.36 -11.62 -9.96
C GLU A 98 2.01 -11.25 -11.39
N LYS A 99 2.06 -9.96 -11.71
CA LYS A 99 1.62 -9.46 -13.00
C LYS A 99 2.52 -8.34 -13.48
N ASN A 100 2.90 -8.40 -14.75
CA ASN A 100 3.56 -7.28 -15.42
C ASN A 100 2.48 -6.35 -15.96
N LEU A 101 2.66 -5.05 -15.75
CA LEU A 101 1.67 -4.04 -16.10
C LEU A 101 2.21 -3.10 -17.18
N ASN A 102 1.31 -2.56 -17.95
CA ASN A 102 1.66 -1.50 -18.90
C ASN A 102 1.38 -0.15 -18.23
N ILE A 103 2.41 0.41 -17.61
CA ILE A 103 2.31 1.67 -16.88
C ILE A 103 3.06 2.73 -17.68
N THR A 104 2.33 3.76 -18.11
CA THR A 104 2.91 4.88 -18.86
C THR A 104 2.87 6.18 -18.07
N GLU A 105 2.12 6.21 -16.97
CA GLU A 105 1.96 7.40 -16.16
C GLU A 105 3.09 7.57 -15.16
N ILE A 106 3.45 8.82 -14.89
CA ILE A 106 4.41 9.18 -13.86
C ILE A 106 3.65 9.92 -12.78
N TYR A 107 3.78 9.43 -11.54
CA TYR A 107 3.12 10.04 -10.39
C TYR A 107 4.14 10.82 -9.58
N ALA A 108 3.82 12.03 -9.22
CA ALA A 108 4.72 12.91 -8.47
C ALA A 108 4.08 13.33 -7.15
N LEU A 109 4.92 13.57 -6.14
CA LEU A 109 4.47 13.89 -4.80
C LEU A 109 3.57 15.13 -4.76
N ASP A 110 3.88 16.14 -5.54
CA ASP A 110 3.14 17.40 -5.53
C ASP A 110 1.72 17.28 -6.06
N THR A 111 1.38 16.18 -6.72
CA THR A 111 0.02 15.92 -7.21
C THR A 111 -0.69 14.81 -6.44
N MET A 112 -0.06 14.28 -5.39
CA MET A 112 -0.63 13.17 -4.61
C MET A 112 -1.48 13.67 -3.47
N SER A 113 -2.45 12.85 -3.08
CA SER A 113 -3.28 13.04 -1.90
C SER A 113 -3.27 11.78 -1.05
N GLU A 114 -3.93 11.81 0.10
CA GLU A 114 -4.00 10.65 1.00
C GLU A 114 -4.68 9.44 0.36
N THR A 115 -5.55 9.66 -0.61
CA THR A 115 -6.27 8.57 -1.26
C THR A 115 -5.65 8.15 -2.59
N SER A 116 -4.59 8.82 -3.05
CA SER A 116 -4.00 8.53 -4.36
C SER A 116 -3.51 7.10 -4.47
N GLY A 117 -2.92 6.55 -3.39
CA GLY A 117 -2.42 5.19 -3.39
C GLY A 117 -3.50 4.16 -3.65
N VAL A 118 -4.66 4.32 -3.01
CA VAL A 118 -5.79 3.44 -3.22
C VAL A 118 -6.29 3.54 -4.66
N ASP A 119 -6.40 4.76 -5.18
CA ASP A 119 -6.86 4.98 -6.55
C ASP A 119 -5.90 4.35 -7.57
N ILE A 120 -4.60 4.50 -7.36
CA ILE A 120 -3.59 3.90 -8.24
C ILE A 120 -3.68 2.37 -8.20
N LEU A 121 -3.76 1.79 -7.01
CA LEU A 121 -3.85 0.34 -6.87
C LEU A 121 -5.15 -0.19 -7.48
N ASP A 122 -6.27 0.46 -7.24
CA ASP A 122 -7.55 0.04 -7.81
C ASP A 122 -7.49 -0.02 -9.32
N LYS A 123 -6.85 0.96 -9.94
CA LYS A 123 -6.70 0.98 -11.38
C LYS A 123 -5.99 -0.28 -11.90
N TYR A 124 -4.85 -0.63 -11.30
CA TYR A 124 -4.05 -1.74 -11.80
C TYR A 124 -4.55 -3.11 -11.32
N VAL A 125 -5.11 -3.18 -10.14
CA VAL A 125 -5.74 -4.42 -9.66
C VAL A 125 -6.95 -4.75 -10.53
N TYR A 126 -7.73 -3.74 -10.89
CA TYR A 126 -8.91 -3.94 -11.76
C TYR A 126 -8.51 -4.47 -13.13
N GLU A 127 -7.41 -3.98 -13.70
CA GLU A 127 -6.91 -4.48 -14.98
C GLU A 127 -6.59 -5.97 -14.94
N ILE A 128 -6.07 -6.46 -13.81
CA ILE A 128 -5.73 -7.86 -13.66
C ILE A 128 -6.98 -8.74 -13.66
N LYS A 129 -8.06 -8.25 -13.07
CA LYS A 129 -9.30 -9.00 -12.94
C LYS A 129 -10.11 -9.08 -14.24
N LYS A 130 -9.76 -8.28 -15.19
CA LYS A 130 -10.33 -8.38 -16.52
C LYS A 130 -9.66 -9.51 -17.30
#